data_c4e0469e1f072f2628df2dd93c587ba7
#
_entry.id   c4e0469e1f072f2628df2dd93c587ba7
#
_cell.length_a   1.000
_cell.length_b   1.000
_cell.length_c   1.000
_cell.angle_alpha   90.00
_cell.angle_beta   90.00
_cell.angle_gamma   90.00
#
_symmetry.space_group_name_H-M   'P 1'
#
loop_
_entity.id
_entity.type
_entity.pdbx_description
1 polymer ?
#
loop_
_entity_poly.entity_id
_entity_poly.type
_entity_poly.pdbx_seq_one_letter_code
_entity_poly.pdbx_strand_id
1 'polypeptide(L)'
;MAQHGRDGDVPINELVQRQKKIVGSLYGSSVPALDLPAIFELYRAGLLPLDELIGIRYPLDGVNEAFGALAAGAVGRAVILPGGVPA
;
A
#
# COMPACT_ATOMS: atom_id res chain seq x y z
N MET A 1 0.66 -7.63 2.36
CA MET A 1 1.91 -7.51 1.56
C MET A 1 2.46 -8.90 1.25
N ALA A 2 2.75 -9.17 -0.01
CA ALA A 2 3.33 -10.46 -0.39
C ALA A 2 4.74 -10.61 0.18
N GLN A 3 5.04 -11.78 0.73
CA GLN A 3 6.38 -12.08 1.24
C GLN A 3 7.23 -12.66 0.12
N HIS A 4 8.40 -12.08 -0.10
CA HIS A 4 9.34 -12.58 -1.11
C HIS A 4 9.87 -13.96 -0.73
N GLY A 5 10.05 -14.81 -1.74
CA GLY A 5 10.64 -16.14 -1.58
C GLY A 5 9.74 -17.17 -0.89
N ARG A 6 8.43 -16.95 -0.87
CA ARG A 6 7.48 -17.94 -0.39
C ARG A 6 6.71 -18.59 -1.52
N ASP A 7 6.60 -19.89 -1.43
CA ASP A 7 5.77 -20.69 -2.34
C ASP A 7 4.37 -20.89 -1.73
N GLY A 8 3.42 -21.14 -2.59
CA GLY A 8 2.06 -21.44 -2.20
C GLY A 8 1.48 -22.58 -3.03
N ASP A 9 0.52 -23.28 -2.47
CA ASP A 9 -0.19 -24.34 -3.17
C ASP A 9 -1.51 -23.82 -3.74
N VAL A 10 -1.84 -24.30 -4.92
CA VAL A 10 -3.07 -23.91 -5.61
C VAL A 10 -3.88 -25.16 -5.94
N PRO A 11 -5.18 -25.21 -5.58
CA PRO A 11 -6.04 -26.35 -5.93
C PRO A 11 -6.38 -26.30 -7.43
N ILE A 12 -5.61 -26.96 -8.24
CA ILE A 12 -5.72 -26.95 -9.71
C ILE A 12 -7.11 -27.37 -10.17
N ASN A 13 -7.71 -28.39 -9.55
CA ASN A 13 -9.03 -28.85 -9.93
C ASN A 13 -10.10 -27.75 -9.74
N GLU A 14 -10.02 -27.00 -8.67
CA GLU A 14 -10.92 -25.87 -8.42
C GLU A 14 -10.75 -24.76 -9.47
N LEU A 15 -9.51 -24.47 -9.85
CA LEU A 15 -9.24 -23.53 -10.92
C LEU A 15 -9.94 -23.92 -12.22
N VAL A 16 -9.80 -25.18 -12.61
CA VAL A 16 -10.38 -25.70 -13.85
C VAL A 16 -11.91 -25.68 -13.79
N GLN A 17 -12.49 -26.25 -12.73
CA GLN A 17 -13.94 -26.39 -12.59
C GLN A 17 -14.67 -25.05 -12.51
N ARG A 18 -14.04 -24.05 -11.91
CA ARG A 18 -14.64 -22.71 -11.75
C ARG A 18 -14.14 -21.68 -12.75
N GLN A 19 -13.37 -22.10 -13.74
CA GLN A 19 -12.81 -21.22 -14.78
C GLN A 19 -12.09 -20.00 -14.20
N LYS A 20 -11.37 -20.19 -13.10
CA LYS A 20 -10.58 -19.14 -12.46
C LYS A 20 -9.26 -18.90 -13.20
N LYS A 21 -8.71 -17.70 -13.02
CA LYS A 21 -7.42 -17.32 -13.58
C LYS A 21 -6.49 -16.85 -12.47
N ILE A 22 -5.21 -17.17 -12.60
CA ILE A 22 -4.15 -16.61 -11.76
C ILE A 22 -3.23 -15.82 -12.68
N VAL A 23 -3.06 -14.55 -12.37
CA VAL A 23 -2.25 -13.62 -13.16
C VAL A 23 -1.29 -12.90 -12.22
N GLY A 24 -0.01 -12.89 -12.57
CA GLY A 24 0.97 -12.08 -11.86
C GLY A 24 0.77 -10.59 -12.15
N SER A 25 0.86 -9.78 -11.12
CA SER A 25 0.78 -8.33 -11.26
C SER A 25 1.80 -7.69 -10.33
N LEU A 26 2.58 -6.77 -10.86
CA LEU A 26 3.54 -6.00 -10.09
C LEU A 26 3.05 -4.55 -10.02
N TYR A 27 2.90 -4.03 -8.81
CA TYR A 27 2.37 -2.68 -8.57
C TYR A 27 1.05 -2.40 -9.32
N GLY A 28 0.16 -3.39 -9.37
CA GLY A 28 -1.12 -3.27 -10.05
C GLY A 28 -1.00 -3.15 -11.57
N SER A 29 0.13 -3.58 -12.15
CA SER A 29 0.45 -3.42 -13.58
C SER A 29 0.42 -1.96 -14.03
N SER A 30 0.74 -1.04 -13.13
CA SER A 30 0.70 0.40 -13.37
C SER A 30 1.86 0.89 -14.22
N VAL A 31 1.65 2.02 -14.89
CA VAL A 31 2.69 2.82 -15.52
C VAL A 31 2.80 4.13 -14.73
N PRO A 32 3.76 4.26 -13.80
CA PRO A 32 3.80 5.38 -12.85
C PRO A 32 3.78 6.75 -13.50
N ALA A 33 4.44 6.91 -14.64
CA ALA A 33 4.48 8.19 -15.36
C ALA A 33 3.11 8.67 -15.84
N LEU A 34 2.16 7.74 -16.06
CA LEU A 34 0.80 8.04 -16.48
C LEU A 34 -0.18 7.98 -15.30
N ASP A 35 -0.02 6.97 -14.43
CA ASP A 35 -1.01 6.69 -13.38
C ASP A 35 -0.89 7.64 -12.19
N LEU A 36 0.33 8.02 -11.79
CA LEU A 36 0.50 8.92 -10.65
C LEU A 36 -0.12 10.31 -10.90
N PRO A 37 0.11 10.96 -12.05
CA PRO A 37 -0.58 12.23 -12.35
C PRO A 37 -2.12 12.09 -12.32
N ALA A 38 -2.66 11.00 -12.85
CA ALA A 38 -4.10 10.75 -12.85
C ALA A 38 -4.64 10.59 -11.41
N ILE A 39 -3.91 9.88 -10.55
CA ILE A 39 -4.28 9.73 -9.14
C ILE A 39 -4.26 11.08 -8.42
N PHE A 40 -3.25 11.91 -8.65
CA PHE A 40 -3.18 13.24 -8.06
C PHE A 40 -4.32 14.15 -8.51
N GLU A 41 -4.74 14.06 -9.77
CA GLU A 41 -5.90 14.82 -10.25
C GLU A 41 -7.19 14.38 -9.56
N LEU A 42 -7.39 13.08 -9.34
CA LEU A 42 -8.52 12.58 -8.56
C LEU A 42 -8.50 13.11 -7.12
N TYR A 43 -7.33 13.13 -6.51
CA TYR A 43 -7.16 13.68 -5.16
C TYR A 43 -7.50 15.18 -5.12
N ARG A 44 -6.99 15.96 -6.06
CA ARG A 44 -7.25 17.41 -6.16
C ARG A 44 -8.74 17.70 -6.39
N ALA A 45 -9.42 16.83 -7.13
CA ALA A 45 -10.86 16.96 -7.37
C ALA A 45 -11.73 16.52 -6.18
N GLY A 46 -11.13 16.04 -5.10
CA GLY A 46 -11.88 15.54 -3.94
C GLY A 46 -12.52 14.17 -4.12
N LEU A 47 -12.15 13.44 -5.19
CA LEU A 47 -12.72 12.13 -5.50
C LEU A 47 -11.93 10.98 -4.88
N LEU A 48 -10.74 11.24 -4.36
CA LEU A 48 -9.88 10.24 -3.74
C LEU A 48 -9.40 10.74 -2.38
N PRO A 49 -9.91 10.21 -1.26
CA PRO A 49 -9.62 10.71 0.08
C PRO A 49 -8.28 10.18 0.61
N LEU A 50 -7.15 10.59 0.02
CA LEU A 50 -5.82 10.13 0.42
C LEU A 50 -5.46 10.57 1.85
N ASP A 51 -5.92 11.73 2.28
CA ASP A 51 -5.61 12.25 3.62
C ASP A 51 -6.14 11.32 4.73
N GLU A 52 -7.25 10.65 4.48
CA GLU A 52 -7.85 9.72 5.43
C GLU A 52 -7.02 8.42 5.58
N LEU A 53 -6.14 8.12 4.64
CA LEU A 53 -5.27 6.96 4.69
C LEU A 53 -4.01 7.20 5.51
N ILE A 54 -3.71 8.45 5.80
CA ILE A 54 -2.55 8.81 6.64
C ILE A 54 -2.88 8.47 8.09
N GLY A 55 -2.03 7.63 8.67
CA GLY A 55 -2.10 7.27 10.08
C GLY A 55 -1.32 8.25 10.95
N ILE A 56 -0.55 7.71 11.89
CA ILE A 56 0.28 8.53 12.78
C ILE A 56 1.44 9.14 12.00
N ARG A 57 1.71 10.41 12.29
CA ARG A 57 2.86 11.14 11.77
C ARG A 57 4.00 11.09 12.77
N TYR A 58 5.19 10.74 12.32
CA TYR A 58 6.38 10.61 13.16
C TYR A 58 7.46 11.58 12.70
N PRO A 59 8.26 12.13 13.62
CA PRO A 59 9.49 12.81 13.23
C PRO A 59 10.53 11.79 12.74
N LEU A 60 11.64 12.26 12.15
CA LEU A 60 12.66 11.37 11.61
C LEU A 60 13.25 10.44 12.67
N ASP A 61 13.48 10.91 13.89
CA ASP A 61 13.98 10.12 15.00
C ASP A 61 12.97 9.10 15.55
N GLY A 62 11.70 9.17 15.12
CA GLY A 62 10.65 8.21 15.44
C GLY A 62 10.52 7.06 14.44
N VAL A 63 11.47 6.87 13.52
CA VAL A 63 11.37 5.85 12.46
C VAL A 63 11.26 4.43 13.01
N ASN A 64 11.99 4.10 14.07
CA ASN A 64 11.93 2.76 14.66
C ASN A 64 10.57 2.49 15.31
N GLU A 65 9.99 3.50 15.94
CA GLU A 65 8.63 3.41 16.50
C GLU A 65 7.60 3.22 15.40
N ALA A 66 7.74 3.92 14.28
CA ALA A 66 6.85 3.77 13.12
C ALA A 66 6.91 2.36 12.54
N PHE A 67 8.09 1.77 12.39
CA PHE A 67 8.24 0.37 11.94
C PHE A 67 7.66 -0.61 12.95
N GLY A 68 7.82 -0.36 14.24
CA GLY A 68 7.20 -1.17 15.29
C GLY A 68 5.67 -1.17 15.20
N ALA A 69 5.08 0.00 14.99
CA ALA A 69 3.64 0.14 14.81
C ALA A 69 3.14 -0.58 13.54
N LEU A 70 3.90 -0.49 12.44
CA LEU A 70 3.59 -1.21 11.21
C LEU A 70 3.58 -2.72 11.44
N ALA A 71 4.59 -3.24 12.12
CA ALA A 71 4.68 -4.67 12.44
C ALA A 71 3.54 -5.13 13.35
N ALA A 72 3.04 -4.26 14.22
CA ALA A 72 1.90 -4.53 15.10
C ALA A 72 0.53 -4.40 14.41
N GLY A 73 0.50 -4.02 13.14
CA GLY A 73 -0.74 -3.90 12.36
C GLY A 73 -1.50 -2.59 12.58
N ALA A 74 -0.79 -1.49 12.83
CA ALA A 74 -1.42 -0.18 13.00
C ALA A 74 -2.28 0.22 11.80
N VAL A 75 -3.37 0.93 12.06
CA VAL A 75 -4.31 1.39 11.04
C VAL A 75 -3.74 2.60 10.29
N GLY A 76 -3.97 2.62 8.99
CA GLY A 76 -3.48 3.68 8.10
C GLY A 76 -2.00 3.53 7.76
N ARG A 77 -1.48 4.53 7.09
CA ARG A 77 -0.07 4.59 6.69
C ARG A 77 0.70 5.53 7.60
N ALA A 78 1.70 5.03 8.30
CA ALA A 78 2.63 5.86 9.03
C ALA A 78 3.41 6.76 8.06
N VAL A 79 3.57 8.01 8.42
CA VAL A 79 4.29 9.00 7.61
C VAL A 79 5.42 9.59 8.44
N ILE A 80 6.61 9.62 7.88
CA ILE A 80 7.77 10.27 8.49
C ILE A 80 7.88 11.69 7.96
N LEU A 81 7.94 12.65 8.84
CA LEU A 81 8.10 14.07 8.52
C LEU A 81 9.48 14.55 8.98
N PRO A 82 10.49 14.55 8.10
CA PRO A 82 11.86 14.93 8.50
C PRO A 82 11.98 16.35 9.05
N GLY A 83 11.10 17.26 8.61
CA GLY A 83 11.04 18.63 9.14
C GLY A 83 10.33 18.78 10.48
N GLY A 84 9.89 17.68 11.09
CA GLY A 84 9.14 17.67 12.33
C GLY A 84 7.63 17.58 12.11
N VAL A 85 6.93 17.09 13.14
CA VAL A 85 5.47 16.95 13.11
C VAL A 85 4.85 18.30 13.47
N PRO A 86 3.90 18.84 12.70
CA PRO A 86 3.19 20.06 13.06
C PRO A 86 2.47 19.91 14.39
N ALA A 87 2.49 20.98 15.19
CA ALA A 87 1.83 21.01 16.49
C ALA A 87 0.28 20.95 16.35
#